data_90afc192008e60a8d647ccf5ef7022a2
#
_entry.id   90afc192008e60a8d647ccf5ef7022a2
#
_cell.length_a   1.000
_cell.length_b   1.000
_cell.length_c   1.000
_cell.angle_alpha   90.00
_cell.angle_beta   90.00
_cell.angle_gamma   90.00
#
_symmetry.space_group_name_H-M   'P 1'
#
loop_
_entity.id
_entity.type
_entity.pdbx_description
1 polymer ?
#
loop_
_entity_poly.entity_id
_entity_poly.type
_entity_poly.pdbx_seq_one_letter_code
_entity_poly.pdbx_strand_id
1 'polypeptide(L)'
;IYPTMYTVNPKINYQMSLWLIITFWIISIMIIVGGLTRLTDSGLSITEWQLFSGFLPPINQDDWILYFNLYKEIPEFKLQNYDMKLKEFKVIFWWEWAHRFLGRLIGIGFLIPLIYFSFKVKISNLLNFYLIFLLICFQGFIGWYMVSSGLVDRVDVSHFRLSAHLL
;
A
#
# COMPACT_ATOMS: atom_id res chain seq x y z
N ILE A 1 24.44 18.97 23.14
CA ILE A 1 25.41 18.28 22.26
C ILE A 1 24.56 17.41 21.35
N TYR A 2 24.25 17.94 20.16
CA TYR A 2 23.62 17.10 19.10
C TYR A 2 24.67 16.10 18.65
N PRO A 3 24.44 14.78 18.69
CA PRO A 3 25.37 13.84 18.10
C PRO A 3 25.54 14.21 16.62
N THR A 4 26.76 14.48 16.22
CA THR A 4 27.13 14.73 14.83
C THR A 4 26.76 13.49 14.01
N MET A 5 25.60 13.52 13.40
CA MET A 5 24.95 12.39 12.76
C MET A 5 25.65 11.95 11.46
N TYR A 6 26.70 12.67 11.00
CA TYR A 6 27.24 12.45 9.65
C TYR A 6 28.73 12.69 9.54
N THR A 7 29.53 11.70 9.89
CA THR A 7 30.87 11.52 9.31
C THR A 7 30.78 10.66 8.04
N VAL A 8 29.70 10.77 7.29
CA VAL A 8 29.49 10.02 6.05
C VAL A 8 29.95 10.88 4.88
N ASN A 9 30.50 10.23 3.85
CA ASN A 9 30.90 10.89 2.62
C ASN A 9 29.74 11.79 2.10
N PRO A 10 30.00 13.08 1.74
CA PRO A 10 28.96 14.01 1.28
C PRO A 10 28.09 13.48 0.15
N LYS A 11 28.65 12.66 -0.75
CA LYS A 11 27.93 11.99 -1.83
C LYS A 11 26.88 11.01 -1.31
N ILE A 12 27.22 10.25 -0.25
CA ILE A 12 26.28 9.29 0.36
C ILE A 12 25.17 10.03 1.07
N ASN A 13 25.48 11.13 1.79
CA ASN A 13 24.49 11.97 2.44
C ASN A 13 23.48 12.55 1.41
N TYR A 14 23.96 13.03 0.29
CA TYR A 14 23.11 13.52 -0.79
C TYR A 14 22.18 12.42 -1.33
N GLN A 15 22.71 11.21 -1.57
CA GLN A 15 21.92 10.07 -2.04
C GLN A 15 20.84 9.66 -1.03
N MET A 16 21.19 9.63 0.28
CA MET A 16 20.23 9.34 1.35
C MET A 16 19.13 10.40 1.42
N SER A 17 19.50 11.69 1.33
CA SER A 17 18.51 12.78 1.33
C SER A 17 17.58 12.71 0.13
N LEU A 18 18.10 12.44 -1.07
CA LEU A 18 17.29 12.28 -2.28
C LEU A 18 16.32 11.12 -2.15
N TRP A 19 16.79 9.96 -1.67
CA TRP A 19 15.94 8.79 -1.40
C TRP A 19 14.82 9.11 -0.44
N LEU A 20 15.10 9.80 0.67
CA LEU A 20 14.07 10.18 1.65
C LEU A 20 13.06 11.17 1.08
N ILE A 21 13.50 12.14 0.27
CA ILE A 21 12.61 13.09 -0.41
C ILE A 21 11.67 12.37 -1.39
N ILE A 22 12.21 11.44 -2.17
CA ILE A 22 11.40 10.63 -3.09
C ILE A 22 10.38 9.79 -2.31
N THR A 23 10.82 9.13 -1.24
CA THR A 23 9.95 8.34 -0.37
C THR A 23 8.84 9.20 0.25
N PHE A 24 9.17 10.39 0.73
CA PHE A 24 8.19 11.34 1.28
C PHE A 24 7.10 11.68 0.25
N TRP A 25 7.47 11.96 -1.00
CA TRP A 25 6.49 12.28 -2.03
C TRP A 25 5.62 11.09 -2.41
N ILE A 26 6.19 9.88 -2.48
CA ILE A 26 5.40 8.67 -2.77
C ILE A 26 4.42 8.39 -1.63
N ILE A 27 4.81 8.55 -0.36
CA ILE A 27 3.93 8.41 0.79
C ILE A 27 2.82 9.48 0.75
N SER A 28 3.15 10.73 0.39
CA SER A 28 2.15 11.80 0.27
C SER A 28 1.09 11.47 -0.79
N ILE A 29 1.51 10.95 -1.95
CA ILE A 29 0.60 10.47 -3.00
C ILE A 29 -0.23 9.28 -2.49
N MET A 30 0.40 8.37 -1.75
CA MET A 30 -0.27 7.21 -1.16
C MET A 30 -1.42 7.60 -0.22
N ILE A 31 -1.22 8.64 0.61
CA ILE A 31 -2.26 9.16 1.51
C ILE A 31 -3.45 9.71 0.70
N ILE A 32 -3.18 10.45 -0.37
CA ILE A 32 -4.23 10.99 -1.25
C ILE A 32 -4.99 9.85 -1.93
N VAL A 33 -4.29 8.89 -2.53
CA VAL A 33 -4.91 7.75 -3.22
C VAL A 33 -5.71 6.88 -2.23
N GLY A 34 -5.19 6.65 -1.01
CA GLY A 34 -5.90 5.93 0.04
C GLY A 34 -7.19 6.64 0.47
N GLY A 35 -7.16 7.97 0.60
CA GLY A 35 -8.34 8.78 0.84
C GLY A 35 -9.39 8.65 -0.29
N LEU A 36 -8.95 8.69 -1.55
CA LEU A 36 -9.84 8.50 -2.70
C LEU A 36 -10.40 7.08 -2.77
N THR A 37 -9.59 6.05 -2.47
CA THR A 37 -10.06 4.65 -2.36
C THR A 37 -11.18 4.54 -1.32
N ARG A 38 -11.07 5.25 -0.19
CA ARG A 38 -12.13 5.27 0.82
C ARG A 38 -13.36 6.04 0.35
N LEU A 39 -13.20 7.20 -0.27
CA LEU A 39 -14.31 8.04 -0.74
C LEU A 39 -15.08 7.44 -1.92
N THR A 40 -14.48 6.52 -2.65
CA THR A 40 -15.09 5.82 -3.79
C THR A 40 -15.60 4.43 -3.43
N ASP A 41 -15.62 4.06 -2.14
CA ASP A 41 -15.99 2.74 -1.64
C ASP A 41 -15.31 1.59 -2.38
N SER A 42 -14.00 1.77 -2.69
CA SER A 42 -13.22 0.85 -3.53
C SER A 42 -12.43 -0.18 -2.73
N GLY A 43 -12.46 -0.11 -1.40
CA GLY A 43 -11.51 -0.81 -0.54
C GLY A 43 -11.70 -2.33 -0.40
N LEU A 44 -12.75 -2.91 -1.00
CA LEU A 44 -13.05 -4.35 -1.00
C LEU A 44 -13.19 -4.93 -2.41
N SER A 45 -12.83 -4.19 -3.46
CA SER A 45 -12.99 -4.62 -4.86
C SER A 45 -12.03 -5.75 -5.27
N ILE A 46 -10.85 -5.84 -4.63
CA ILE A 46 -9.86 -6.89 -4.85
C ILE A 46 -9.93 -7.89 -3.71
N THR A 47 -10.64 -8.99 -3.93
CA THR A 47 -10.99 -10.00 -2.91
C THR A 47 -9.82 -10.92 -2.55
N GLU A 48 -8.84 -11.10 -3.45
CA GLU A 48 -7.70 -11.96 -3.23
C GLU A 48 -6.46 -11.17 -2.81
N TRP A 49 -5.73 -11.75 -1.84
CA TRP A 49 -4.43 -11.21 -1.44
C TRP A 49 -3.31 -11.90 -2.20
N GLN A 50 -2.78 -11.20 -3.19
CA GLN A 50 -1.64 -11.67 -3.99
C GLN A 50 -0.47 -10.71 -3.82
N LEU A 51 0.49 -11.07 -2.95
CA LEU A 51 1.60 -10.19 -2.61
C LEU A 51 2.48 -9.88 -3.82
N PHE A 52 2.83 -10.89 -4.61
CA PHE A 52 3.72 -10.77 -5.76
C PHE A 52 2.97 -10.69 -7.10
N SER A 53 2.06 -11.61 -7.39
CA SER A 53 1.31 -11.62 -8.65
C SER A 53 0.35 -10.45 -8.82
N GLY A 54 -0.18 -9.90 -7.71
CA GLY A 54 -1.05 -8.71 -7.71
C GLY A 54 -0.36 -7.39 -8.08
N PHE A 55 0.89 -7.42 -8.56
CA PHE A 55 1.56 -6.26 -9.18
C PHE A 55 0.96 -5.90 -10.54
N LEU A 56 0.56 -6.91 -11.30
CA LEU A 56 -0.02 -6.70 -12.61
C LEU A 56 -1.55 -6.58 -12.50
N PRO A 57 -2.16 -5.58 -13.15
CA PRO A 57 -3.60 -5.50 -13.24
C PRO A 57 -4.13 -6.55 -14.22
N PRO A 58 -5.45 -6.81 -14.26
CA PRO A 58 -6.05 -7.66 -15.29
C PRO A 58 -5.74 -7.10 -16.70
N ILE A 59 -5.19 -7.94 -17.58
CA ILE A 59 -4.70 -7.51 -18.89
C ILE A 59 -5.76 -7.80 -19.98
N ASN A 60 -6.45 -8.93 -19.86
CA ASN A 60 -7.43 -9.39 -20.84
C ASN A 60 -8.87 -9.34 -20.29
N GLN A 61 -9.85 -9.58 -21.15
CA GLN A 61 -11.26 -9.52 -20.78
C GLN A 61 -11.66 -10.67 -19.84
N ASP A 62 -11.02 -11.82 -19.97
CA ASP A 62 -11.33 -13.00 -19.14
C ASP A 62 -10.89 -12.78 -17.69
N ASP A 63 -9.73 -12.16 -17.48
CA ASP A 63 -9.26 -11.76 -16.14
C ASP A 63 -10.24 -10.78 -15.51
N TRP A 64 -10.72 -9.76 -16.25
CA TRP A 64 -11.70 -8.81 -15.74
C TRP A 64 -13.01 -9.48 -15.32
N ILE A 65 -13.48 -10.44 -16.10
CA ILE A 65 -14.68 -11.22 -15.77
C ILE A 65 -14.44 -12.07 -14.54
N LEU A 66 -13.27 -12.69 -14.42
CA LEU A 66 -12.88 -13.49 -13.26
C LEU A 66 -12.89 -12.64 -11.98
N TYR A 67 -12.19 -11.50 -11.95
CA TYR A 67 -12.16 -10.62 -10.78
C TYR A 67 -13.53 -10.06 -10.43
N PHE A 68 -14.35 -9.72 -11.42
CA PHE A 68 -15.70 -9.26 -11.19
C PHE A 68 -16.61 -10.37 -10.62
N ASN A 69 -16.44 -11.61 -11.06
CA ASN A 69 -17.19 -12.74 -10.49
C ASN A 69 -16.78 -13.02 -9.04
N LEU A 70 -15.50 -12.92 -8.71
CA LEU A 70 -15.02 -13.01 -7.31
C LEU A 70 -15.61 -11.89 -6.44
N TYR A 71 -15.68 -10.66 -6.94
CA TYR A 71 -16.29 -9.54 -6.25
C TYR A 71 -17.79 -9.74 -6.00
N LYS A 72 -18.51 -10.39 -6.90
CA LYS A 72 -19.95 -10.70 -6.73
C LYS A 72 -20.25 -11.63 -5.55
N GLU A 73 -19.25 -12.37 -5.08
CA GLU A 73 -19.44 -13.31 -3.97
C GLU A 73 -19.39 -12.63 -2.60
N ILE A 74 -18.83 -11.43 -2.47
CA ILE A 74 -18.71 -10.75 -1.18
C ILE A 74 -19.99 -10.03 -0.77
N PRO A 75 -20.17 -9.75 0.55
CA PRO A 75 -21.36 -9.07 1.08
C PRO A 75 -21.59 -7.67 0.51
N GLU A 76 -20.52 -6.90 0.23
CA GLU A 76 -20.62 -5.56 -0.35
C GLU A 76 -21.37 -5.58 -1.68
N PHE A 77 -21.02 -6.50 -2.60
CA PHE A 77 -21.75 -6.61 -3.86
C PHE A 77 -23.20 -7.05 -3.62
N LYS A 78 -23.42 -8.09 -2.82
CA LYS A 78 -24.75 -8.70 -2.62
C LYS A 78 -25.75 -7.74 -1.98
N LEU A 79 -25.29 -6.83 -1.13
CA LEU A 79 -26.13 -5.95 -0.32
C LEU A 79 -26.17 -4.48 -0.77
N GLN A 80 -25.09 -3.99 -1.38
CA GLN A 80 -24.96 -2.58 -1.79
C GLN A 80 -24.85 -2.39 -3.31
N ASN A 81 -24.06 -3.22 -3.99
CA ASN A 81 -23.66 -3.04 -5.39
C ASN A 81 -24.24 -4.11 -6.32
N TYR A 82 -25.40 -4.70 -5.96
CA TYR A 82 -26.00 -5.85 -6.66
C TYR A 82 -26.34 -5.60 -8.14
N ASP A 83 -26.50 -4.35 -8.55
CA ASP A 83 -26.78 -3.93 -9.92
C ASP A 83 -25.54 -3.39 -10.67
N MET A 84 -24.38 -3.35 -9.99
CA MET A 84 -23.12 -2.85 -10.54
C MET A 84 -22.71 -3.63 -11.80
N LYS A 85 -22.32 -2.89 -12.85
CA LYS A 85 -21.83 -3.47 -14.10
C LYS A 85 -20.30 -3.56 -14.10
N LEU A 86 -19.77 -4.39 -14.99
CA LEU A 86 -18.32 -4.57 -15.14
C LEU A 86 -17.57 -3.24 -15.38
N LYS A 87 -18.18 -2.26 -16.04
CA LYS A 87 -17.55 -0.94 -16.28
C LYS A 87 -17.36 -0.17 -14.98
N GLU A 88 -18.32 -0.21 -14.10
CA GLU A 88 -18.29 0.46 -12.79
C GLU A 88 -17.32 -0.27 -11.84
N PHE A 89 -17.35 -1.61 -11.85
CA PHE A 89 -16.38 -2.42 -11.12
C PHE A 89 -14.93 -2.09 -11.50
N LYS A 90 -14.63 -1.89 -12.79
CA LYS A 90 -13.29 -1.51 -13.24
C LYS A 90 -12.81 -0.20 -12.58
N VAL A 91 -13.71 0.75 -12.32
CA VAL A 91 -13.32 2.03 -11.68
C VAL A 91 -12.89 1.81 -10.23
N ILE A 92 -13.69 1.09 -9.44
CA ILE A 92 -13.34 0.80 -8.03
C ILE A 92 -12.12 -0.10 -7.94
N PHE A 93 -11.96 -1.07 -8.84
CA PHE A 93 -10.79 -1.92 -8.92
C PHE A 93 -9.50 -1.11 -9.15
N TRP A 94 -9.51 -0.12 -10.06
CA TRP A 94 -8.33 0.69 -10.34
C TRP A 94 -7.91 1.56 -9.14
N TRP A 95 -8.83 2.09 -8.37
CA TRP A 95 -8.50 2.84 -7.14
C TRP A 95 -7.82 1.95 -6.11
N GLU A 96 -8.37 0.78 -5.86
CA GLU A 96 -7.77 -0.15 -4.90
C GLU A 96 -6.44 -0.70 -5.41
N TRP A 97 -6.35 -1.06 -6.69
CA TRP A 97 -5.11 -1.52 -7.30
C TRP A 97 -4.00 -0.46 -7.19
N ALA A 98 -4.28 0.79 -7.53
CA ALA A 98 -3.32 1.89 -7.43
C ALA A 98 -2.82 2.08 -5.99
N HIS A 99 -3.72 2.02 -5.00
CA HIS A 99 -3.37 2.07 -3.59
C HIS A 99 -2.45 0.91 -3.20
N ARG A 100 -2.81 -0.32 -3.54
CA ARG A 100 -2.00 -1.51 -3.25
C ARG A 100 -0.65 -1.50 -3.99
N PHE A 101 -0.62 -1.00 -5.22
CA PHE A 101 0.61 -0.84 -6.00
C PHE A 101 1.57 0.15 -5.35
N LEU A 102 1.08 1.32 -4.96
CA LEU A 102 1.89 2.32 -4.24
C LEU A 102 2.43 1.78 -2.92
N GLY A 103 1.65 1.00 -2.17
CA GLY A 103 2.11 0.36 -0.94
C GLY A 103 3.31 -0.57 -1.18
N ARG A 104 3.25 -1.39 -2.23
CA ARG A 104 4.38 -2.25 -2.63
C ARG A 104 5.58 -1.42 -3.10
N LEU A 105 5.34 -0.36 -3.86
CA LEU A 105 6.39 0.54 -4.35
C LEU A 105 7.11 1.22 -3.19
N ILE A 106 6.40 1.67 -2.15
CA ILE A 106 6.99 2.23 -0.93
C ILE A 106 7.86 1.19 -0.23
N GLY A 107 7.33 -0.01 -0.01
CA GLY A 107 8.07 -1.08 0.66
C GLY A 107 9.38 -1.44 -0.05
N ILE A 108 9.33 -1.69 -1.35
CA ILE A 108 10.50 -2.05 -2.17
C ILE A 108 11.43 -0.84 -2.34
N GLY A 109 10.88 0.33 -2.64
CA GLY A 109 11.63 1.57 -2.84
C GLY A 109 12.32 2.06 -1.58
N PHE A 110 11.82 1.67 -0.40
CA PHE A 110 12.51 1.90 0.87
C PHE A 110 13.57 0.83 1.17
N LEU A 111 13.24 -0.43 0.97
CA LEU A 111 14.11 -1.57 1.31
C LEU A 111 15.39 -1.61 0.48
N ILE A 112 15.29 -1.44 -0.85
CA ILE A 112 16.46 -1.57 -1.74
C ILE A 112 17.55 -0.55 -1.39
N PRO A 113 17.27 0.77 -1.26
CA PRO A 113 18.28 1.72 -0.84
C PRO A 113 18.75 1.49 0.61
N LEU A 114 17.89 1.05 1.53
CA LEU A 114 18.30 0.73 2.89
C LEU A 114 19.36 -0.38 2.90
N ILE A 115 19.17 -1.45 2.12
CA ILE A 115 20.16 -2.51 1.95
C ILE A 115 21.47 -1.93 1.35
N TYR A 116 21.37 -1.13 0.29
CA TYR A 116 22.54 -0.48 -0.31
C TYR A 116 23.34 0.34 0.69
N PHE A 117 22.67 1.19 1.49
CA PHE A 117 23.34 2.02 2.51
C PHE A 117 23.90 1.19 3.65
N SER A 118 23.36 0.03 3.96
CA SER A 118 23.90 -0.86 5.00
C SER A 118 25.29 -1.41 4.66
N PHE A 119 25.67 -1.42 3.38
CA PHE A 119 27.04 -1.73 2.96
C PHE A 119 27.96 -0.48 2.91
N LYS A 120 27.43 0.73 3.06
CA LYS A 120 28.20 1.97 2.93
C LYS A 120 28.36 2.74 4.23
N VAL A 121 27.46 2.52 5.18
CA VAL A 121 27.37 3.27 6.44
C VAL A 121 27.30 2.28 7.60
N LYS A 122 27.82 2.65 8.77
CA LYS A 122 27.70 1.83 9.98
C LYS A 122 26.21 1.60 10.31
N ILE A 123 25.84 0.37 10.62
CA ILE A 123 24.45 -0.02 10.94
C ILE A 123 23.88 0.82 12.08
N SER A 124 24.71 1.18 13.07
CA SER A 124 24.28 2.05 14.19
C SER A 124 23.68 3.39 13.74
N ASN A 125 24.12 3.91 12.59
CA ASN A 125 23.59 5.16 12.02
C ASN A 125 22.31 4.95 11.19
N LEU A 126 21.95 3.70 10.91
CA LEU A 126 20.80 3.31 10.11
C LEU A 126 19.64 2.75 10.95
N LEU A 127 19.80 2.62 12.26
CA LEU A 127 18.79 2.01 13.14
C LEU A 127 17.40 2.67 12.99
N ASN A 128 17.35 3.99 12.89
CA ASN A 128 16.10 4.72 12.69
C ASN A 128 15.43 4.37 11.35
N PHE A 129 16.21 4.13 10.30
CA PHE A 129 15.67 3.73 8.99
C PHE A 129 15.16 2.30 9.01
N TYR A 130 15.82 1.40 9.73
CA TYR A 130 15.30 0.05 9.98
C TYR A 130 13.98 0.09 10.75
N LEU A 131 13.88 0.96 11.76
CA LEU A 131 12.62 1.17 12.49
C LEU A 131 11.52 1.70 11.56
N ILE A 132 11.82 2.70 10.71
CA ILE A 132 10.88 3.23 9.71
C ILE A 132 10.44 2.12 8.76
N PHE A 133 11.35 1.27 8.27
CA PHE A 133 11.02 0.15 7.42
C PHE A 133 10.08 -0.85 8.12
N LEU A 134 10.34 -1.15 9.39
CA LEU A 134 9.46 -2.00 10.21
C LEU A 134 8.05 -1.38 10.34
N LEU A 135 7.95 -0.07 10.52
CA LEU A 135 6.67 0.64 10.56
C LEU A 135 5.95 0.59 9.20
N ILE A 136 6.68 0.70 8.08
CA ILE A 136 6.10 0.52 6.74
C ILE A 136 5.52 -0.88 6.59
N CYS A 137 6.25 -1.93 7.01
CA CYS A 137 5.77 -3.30 6.98
C CYS A 137 4.53 -3.49 7.87
N PHE A 138 4.55 -2.90 9.06
CA PHE A 138 3.42 -2.95 10.00
C PHE A 138 2.18 -2.26 9.43
N GLN A 139 2.35 -1.11 8.78
CA GLN A 139 1.27 -0.42 8.07
C GLN A 139 0.65 -1.29 6.97
N GLY A 140 1.50 -1.95 6.17
CA GLY A 140 1.04 -2.92 5.17
C GLY A 140 0.24 -4.09 5.79
N PHE A 141 0.71 -4.61 6.93
CA PHE A 141 0.02 -5.66 7.67
C PHE A 141 -1.35 -5.21 8.18
N ILE A 142 -1.45 -4.01 8.79
CA ILE A 142 -2.74 -3.46 9.25
C ILE A 142 -3.70 -3.28 8.07
N GLY A 143 -3.22 -2.77 6.93
CA GLY A 143 -4.03 -2.61 5.73
C GLY A 143 -4.55 -3.94 5.20
N TRP A 144 -3.70 -4.96 5.13
CA TRP A 144 -4.12 -6.32 4.79
C TRP A 144 -5.17 -6.86 5.76
N TYR A 145 -4.94 -6.75 7.07
CA TYR A 145 -5.88 -7.22 8.09
C TYR A 145 -7.23 -6.51 8.00
N MET A 146 -7.21 -5.21 7.72
CA MET A 146 -8.41 -4.40 7.55
C MET A 146 -9.28 -4.94 6.40
N VAL A 147 -8.68 -5.18 5.23
CA VAL A 147 -9.39 -5.69 4.04
C VAL A 147 -9.84 -7.13 4.24
N SER A 148 -8.94 -8.04 4.62
CA SER A 148 -9.26 -9.47 4.75
C SER A 148 -10.41 -9.72 5.73
N SER A 149 -10.48 -8.94 6.80
CA SER A 149 -11.56 -9.01 7.76
C SER A 149 -12.86 -8.30 7.33
N GLY A 150 -12.78 -7.40 6.34
CA GLY A 150 -13.95 -6.75 5.74
C GLY A 150 -14.68 -7.63 4.72
N LEU A 151 -13.95 -8.52 4.05
CA LEU A 151 -14.49 -9.39 3.01
C LEU A 151 -15.45 -10.47 3.51
N VAL A 152 -15.45 -10.81 4.82
CA VAL A 152 -16.19 -11.95 5.36
C VAL A 152 -17.64 -11.59 5.67
N ASP A 153 -17.86 -10.56 6.51
CA ASP A 153 -19.18 -10.29 7.10
C ASP A 153 -19.65 -8.83 6.89
N ARG A 154 -18.91 -8.01 6.17
CA ARG A 154 -19.15 -6.58 6.10
C ARG A 154 -19.40 -6.10 4.68
N VAL A 155 -20.14 -5.02 4.60
CA VAL A 155 -20.36 -4.25 3.36
C VAL A 155 -19.37 -3.11 3.21
N ASP A 156 -18.53 -2.88 4.25
CA ASP A 156 -17.54 -1.81 4.30
C ASP A 156 -16.40 -2.16 5.27
N VAL A 157 -15.24 -1.54 5.12
CA VAL A 157 -14.14 -1.70 6.07
C VAL A 157 -14.48 -1.12 7.43
N SER A 158 -14.03 -1.79 8.49
CA SER A 158 -14.29 -1.34 9.87
C SER A 158 -13.67 0.02 10.14
N HIS A 159 -14.46 0.97 10.66
CA HIS A 159 -13.99 2.31 11.05
C HIS A 159 -12.84 2.27 12.06
N PHE A 160 -12.87 1.34 13.02
CA PHE A 160 -11.79 1.17 14.01
C PHE A 160 -10.48 0.70 13.36
N ARG A 161 -10.56 -0.25 12.41
CA ARG A 161 -9.39 -0.76 11.70
C ARG A 161 -8.85 0.28 10.72
N LEU A 162 -9.72 1.04 10.08
CA LEU A 162 -9.34 2.17 9.25
C LEU A 162 -8.62 3.24 10.10
N SER A 163 -9.15 3.59 11.27
CA SER A 163 -8.47 4.52 12.17
C SER A 163 -7.09 4.02 12.61
N ALA A 164 -6.96 2.73 12.91
CA ALA A 164 -5.67 2.12 13.24
C ALA A 164 -4.69 2.12 12.06
N HIS A 165 -5.20 2.04 10.82
CA HIS A 165 -4.36 2.13 9.61
C HIS A 165 -3.97 3.58 9.27
N LEU A 166 -4.71 4.58 9.74
CA LEU A 166 -4.42 6.00 9.50
C LEU A 166 -3.50 6.64 10.58
N LEU A 167 -3.25 5.95 11.71
CA LEU A 167 -2.38 6.39 12.79
C LEU A 167 -0.93 6.00 12.55
#